data_464ccc58945274c50094104ca195b94a
#
_entry.id   464ccc58945274c50094104ca195b94a
#
_cell.length_a   1.000
_cell.length_b   1.000
_cell.length_c   1.000
_cell.angle_alpha   90.00
_cell.angle_beta   90.00
_cell.angle_gamma   90.00
#
_symmetry.space_group_name_H-M   'P 1'
#
loop_
_entity.id
_entity.type
_entity.pdbx_description
1 polymer ?
#
loop_
_entity_poly.entity_id
_entity_poly.type
_entity_poly.pdbx_seq_one_letter_code
_entity_poly.pdbx_strand_id
1 'polypeptide(L)' 'MNVYKIKDAYIRNEHVDIKKVFATRWAAINYMFDYYNNHYIYNVELEEEYPQENKHDIHYVIDQYDSFNVTRQEI' A
#
# COMPACT_ATOMS: atom_id res chain seq x y z
N MET A 1 -5.03 7.83 18.38
CA MET A 1 -5.45 6.78 17.42
C MET A 1 -4.79 7.04 16.07
N ASN A 2 -4.28 6.01 15.45
CA ASN A 2 -3.64 6.14 14.14
C ASN A 2 -4.53 5.59 13.04
N VAL A 3 -4.52 6.24 11.90
CA VAL A 3 -5.06 5.72 10.65
C VAL A 3 -3.97 5.67 9.60
N TYR A 4 -4.20 4.90 8.56
CA TYR A 4 -3.20 4.66 7.51
C TYR A 4 -3.83 4.97 6.16
N LYS A 5 -3.12 5.78 5.38
CA LYS A 5 -3.56 6.20 4.04
C LYS A 5 -2.56 5.76 3.01
N ILE A 6 -3.07 5.42 1.83
CA ILE A 6 -2.23 5.10 0.68
C ILE A 6 -2.03 6.37 -0.12
N LYS A 7 -0.77 6.70 -0.40
CA LYS A 7 -0.38 7.87 -1.18
C LYS A 7 0.60 7.48 -2.26
N ASP A 8 0.63 8.27 -3.32
CA ASP A 8 1.58 8.10 -4.42
C ASP A 8 1.58 6.67 -4.95
N ALA A 9 0.38 6.14 -5.15
CA ALA A 9 0.21 4.80 -5.70
C ALA A 9 0.33 4.87 -7.22
N TYR A 10 1.20 4.01 -7.77
CA TYR A 10 1.41 3.87 -9.19
C TYR A 10 1.26 2.42 -9.60
N ILE A 11 0.41 2.20 -10.58
CA ILE A 11 0.22 0.89 -11.19
C ILE A 11 0.48 1.06 -12.68
N ARG A 12 1.47 0.36 -13.20
CA ARG A 12 1.95 0.49 -14.58
C ARG A 12 2.26 1.93 -14.95
N ASN A 13 2.96 2.63 -14.05
CA ASN A 13 3.33 4.04 -14.19
C ASN A 13 2.15 5.01 -14.24
N GLU A 14 0.94 4.55 -13.98
CA GLU A 14 -0.22 5.43 -13.88
C GLU A 14 -0.57 5.67 -12.42
N HIS A 15 -0.79 6.92 -12.08
CA HIS A 15 -1.19 7.29 -10.72
C HIS A 15 -2.59 6.77 -10.43
N VAL A 16 -2.74 6.15 -9.27
CA VAL A 16 -4.02 5.64 -8.78
C VAL A 16 -4.36 6.36 -7.49
N ASP A 17 -5.55 6.93 -7.43
CA ASP A 17 -6.01 7.67 -6.26
C ASP A 17 -6.84 6.76 -5.37
N ILE A 18 -6.29 6.38 -4.23
CA ILE A 18 -6.96 5.54 -3.25
C ILE A 18 -7.47 6.42 -2.12
N LYS A 19 -8.78 6.50 -1.98
CA LYS A 19 -9.43 7.38 -0.99
C LYS A 19 -9.82 6.68 0.30
N LYS A 20 -9.55 5.39 0.42
CA LYS A 20 -9.83 4.64 1.63
C LYS A 20 -8.84 4.97 2.74
N VAL A 21 -9.32 4.86 3.97
CA VAL A 21 -8.53 5.00 5.18
C VAL A 21 -8.58 3.66 5.92
N PHE A 22 -7.45 3.23 6.45
CA PHE A 22 -7.29 1.90 7.04
C PHE A 22 -6.93 2.01 8.51
N ALA A 23 -7.40 1.05 9.30
CA ALA A 23 -7.11 1.00 10.74
C ALA A 23 -5.68 0.53 11.03
N THR A 24 -5.08 -0.25 10.12
CA THR A 24 -3.72 -0.78 10.29
C THR A 24 -2.94 -0.65 9.00
N ARG A 25 -1.60 -0.65 9.12
CA ARG A 25 -0.72 -0.63 7.97
C ARG A 25 -0.90 -1.89 7.11
N TRP A 26 -1.06 -3.05 7.76
CA TRP A 26 -1.30 -4.31 7.05
C TRP A 26 -2.55 -4.26 6.18
N ALA A 27 -3.63 -3.65 6.67
CA ALA A 27 -4.85 -3.54 5.89
C ALA A 27 -4.63 -2.72 4.61
N ALA A 28 -3.87 -1.63 4.72
CA ALA A 28 -3.53 -0.82 3.55
C ALA A 28 -2.67 -1.59 2.55
N ILE A 29 -1.65 -2.30 3.04
CA ILE A 29 -0.76 -3.10 2.19
C ILE A 29 -1.55 -4.20 1.49
N ASN A 30 -2.37 -4.94 2.23
CA ASN A 30 -3.21 -5.99 1.65
C ASN A 30 -4.13 -5.45 0.57
N TYR A 31 -4.73 -4.29 0.81
CA TYR A 31 -5.60 -3.67 -0.17
C TYR A 31 -4.87 -3.43 -1.50
N MET A 32 -3.64 -2.90 -1.43
CA MET A 32 -2.88 -2.61 -2.64
C MET A 32 -2.42 -3.87 -3.36
N PHE A 33 -2.01 -4.90 -2.62
CA PHE A 33 -1.61 -6.17 -3.22
C PHE A 33 -2.81 -6.87 -3.88
N ASP A 34 -3.97 -6.84 -3.24
CA ASP A 34 -5.19 -7.38 -3.82
C ASP A 34 -5.61 -6.60 -5.07
N TYR A 35 -5.51 -5.28 -5.00
CA TYR A 35 -5.80 -4.42 -6.14
C TYR A 35 -4.91 -4.78 -7.33
N TYR A 36 -3.60 -4.90 -7.09
CA TYR A 36 -2.64 -5.24 -8.12
C TYR A 36 -2.92 -6.62 -8.71
N ASN A 37 -3.09 -7.63 -7.86
CA ASN A 37 -3.31 -9.01 -8.30
C ASN A 37 -4.61 -9.16 -9.09
N ASN A 38 -5.67 -8.50 -8.64
CA ASN A 38 -6.97 -8.59 -9.30
C ASN A 38 -6.98 -7.87 -10.65
N HIS A 39 -6.28 -6.74 -10.77
CA HIS A 39 -6.26 -5.97 -12.02
C HIS A 39 -5.37 -6.60 -13.09
N TYR A 40 -4.31 -7.27 -12.69
CA TYR A 40 -3.30 -7.75 -13.63
C TYR A 40 -3.15 -9.26 -13.64
N ILE A 41 -3.97 -9.96 -12.89
CA ILE A 41 -3.99 -11.43 -12.83
C ILE A 41 -2.61 -11.99 -12.45
N TYR A 42 -1.98 -11.37 -11.46
CA TYR A 42 -0.72 -11.83 -10.89
C TYR A 42 -0.96 -12.48 -9.53
N ASN A 43 0.01 -13.25 -9.06
CA ASN A 43 -0.01 -13.89 -7.76
C ASN A 43 1.18 -13.39 -6.92
N VAL A 44 1.25 -12.09 -6.74
CA VAL A 44 2.27 -11.51 -5.87
C VAL A 44 1.86 -11.76 -4.41
N GLU A 45 2.74 -12.37 -3.64
CA GLU A 45 2.48 -12.68 -2.24
C GLU A 45 2.98 -11.55 -1.34
N LEU A 46 2.20 -11.28 -0.31
CA LEU A 46 2.56 -10.32 0.71
C LEU A 46 3.55 -10.93 1.69
N GLU A 47 4.67 -10.26 1.91
CA GLU A 47 5.67 -10.71 2.88
C GLU A 47 5.39 -10.11 4.25
N GLU A 48 5.52 -10.92 5.31
CA GLU A 48 5.18 -10.52 6.67
C GLU A 48 6.09 -9.43 7.23
N GLU A 49 7.29 -9.30 6.71
CA GLU A 49 8.26 -8.32 7.22
C GLU A 49 8.05 -6.90 6.69
N TYR A 50 7.08 -6.68 5.83
CA TYR A 50 6.82 -5.35 5.29
C TYR A 50 6.37 -4.33 6.34
N PRO A 51 5.51 -4.68 7.30
CA PRO A 51 5.01 -3.67 8.23
C PRO A 51 6.06 -3.24 9.22
N GLN A 52 6.32 -1.94 9.27
CA GLN A 52 7.21 -1.33 10.25
C GLN A 52 6.42 -0.22 10.92
N GLU A 53 5.68 -0.59 11.94
CA GLU A 53 4.67 0.25 12.57
C GLU A 53 5.22 1.53 13.20
N ASN A 54 6.49 1.53 13.58
CA ASN A 54 7.12 2.70 14.18
C ASN A 54 7.53 3.77 13.15
N LYS A 55 7.41 3.50 11.86
CA LYS A 55 7.71 4.49 10.83
C LYS A 55 6.44 5.23 10.41
N HIS A 56 6.61 6.52 10.14
CA HIS A 56 5.49 7.36 9.73
C HIS A 56 5.07 7.09 8.30
N ASP A 57 6.03 7.01 7.40
CA ASP A 57 5.79 6.88 5.97
C ASP A 57 6.72 5.82 5.40
N ILE A 58 6.15 4.83 4.73
CA ILE A 58 6.92 3.74 4.15
C ILE A 58 6.56 3.58 2.70
N HIS A 59 7.58 3.51 1.85
CA HIS A 59 7.44 3.26 0.43
C HIS A 59 7.57 1.77 0.16
N TYR A 60 6.57 1.22 -0.53
CA TYR A 60 6.54 -0.19 -0.91
C TYR A 60 6.64 -0.31 -2.42
N VAL A 61 7.46 -1.22 -2.88
CA VAL A 61 7.66 -1.49 -4.31
C VAL A 61 7.16 -2.90 -4.60
N ILE A 62 6.20 -3.02 -5.52
CA ILE A 62 5.72 -4.31 -6.00
C ILE A 62 6.62 -4.76 -7.15
N ASP A 63 6.83 -3.89 -8.13
CA ASP A 63 7.81 -4.08 -9.21
C ASP A 63 8.24 -2.70 -9.74
N GLN A 64 8.99 -2.68 -10.84
CA GLN A 64 9.56 -1.42 -11.35
C GLN A 64 8.53 -0.38 -11.79
N TYR A 65 7.28 -0.79 -12.01
CA TYR A 65 6.20 0.09 -12.47
C TYR A 65 5.08 0.28 -11.44
N ASP A 66 5.17 -0.44 -10.33
CA ASP A 66 4.08 -0.56 -9.37
C ASP A 66 4.62 -0.31 -7.96
N SER A 67 4.17 0.77 -7.37
CA SER A 67 4.62 1.16 -6.03
C SER A 67 3.55 1.99 -5.33
N PHE A 68 3.69 2.13 -4.03
CA PHE A 68 2.80 2.96 -3.24
C PHE A 68 3.46 3.31 -1.90
N ASN A 69 2.96 4.35 -1.28
CA ASN A 69 3.35 4.73 0.08
C ASN A 69 2.18 4.48 1.03
N VAL A 70 2.49 4.05 2.23
CA VAL A 70 1.51 4.00 3.32
C VAL A 70 1.96 4.98 4.38
N THR A 71 1.12 5.97 4.64
CA THR A 71 1.40 7.05 5.57
C THR A 71 0.53 6.90 6.81
N ARG A 72 1.16 6.92 7.98
CA ARG A 72 0.44 6.91 9.25
C ARG A 72 0.03 8.33 9.60
N GLN A 73 -1.22 8.50 9.96
CA GLN A 73 -1.75 9.78 10.41
C GLN A 73 -2.38 9.60 11.78
N GLU A 74 -2.00 10.44 12.71
CA GLU A 74 -2.60 10.47 14.03
C GLU A 74 -3.86 11.35 14.02
N ILE A 75 -4.92 10.84 14.61
CA ILE A 75 -6.16 11.59 14.77
C ILE A 75 -6.41 11.88 16.24
#